data_ae363fb999dd53d59d1a95b0c6cd2db4
#
_entry.id   ae363fb999dd53d59d1a95b0c6cd2db4
#
_cell.length_a   1.000
_cell.length_b   1.000
_cell.length_c   1.000
_cell.angle_alpha   90.00
_cell.angle_beta   90.00
_cell.angle_gamma   90.00
#
_symmetry.space_group_name_H-M   'P 1'
#
loop_
_entity.id
_entity.type
_entity.pdbx_description
1 polymer ?
#
loop_
_entity_poly.entity_id
_entity_poly.type
_entity_poly.pdbx_seq_one_letter_code
_entity_poly.pdbx_strand_id
1 'polypeptide(L)'
;MCIRDRYDGLSVSEIAGIKKQEPAEVMFDLLLDENLGISYVGLGANPQTLHEFVKHEAGMIASDSILFGAHPSPRTFGTFTKIISEYARDDKFITLERGIMKMSSFPAQRLGLKSKGLILDDYDADIVVFDLPKVNVPATKSNPRQLSEGIEHVIVNGSFVINLFLMGWSLR
;
A
#
# COMPACT_ATOMS: atom_id res chain seq x y z
N MET A 1 -13.13 16.70 -23.06
CA MET A 1 -11.77 16.70 -22.50
C MET A 1 -11.87 17.43 -21.17
N CYS A 2 -11.85 16.69 -20.05
CA CYS A 2 -11.95 17.31 -18.74
C CYS A 2 -10.66 18.09 -18.43
N ILE A 3 -10.77 19.20 -17.70
CA ILE A 3 -9.59 19.98 -17.25
C ILE A 3 -8.63 19.08 -16.47
N ARG A 4 -9.17 18.12 -15.71
CA ARG A 4 -8.49 17.10 -14.96
C ARG A 4 -7.51 16.26 -15.80
N ASP A 5 -7.93 15.83 -17.01
CA ASP A 5 -7.10 14.95 -17.86
C ASP A 5 -5.80 15.62 -18.32
N ARG A 6 -5.80 16.97 -18.40
CA ARG A 6 -4.62 17.75 -18.78
C ARG A 6 -3.56 17.81 -17.68
N TYR A 7 -3.96 17.68 -16.42
CA TYR A 7 -3.08 17.82 -15.26
C TYR A 7 -2.88 16.52 -14.50
N ASP A 8 -3.42 15.40 -15.01
CA ASP A 8 -3.30 14.11 -14.34
C ASP A 8 -1.82 13.70 -14.26
N GLY A 9 -1.41 13.31 -13.05
CA GLY A 9 -0.02 12.93 -12.75
C GLY A 9 0.95 14.09 -12.51
N LEU A 10 0.55 15.35 -12.72
CA LEU A 10 1.37 16.52 -12.41
C LEU A 10 1.28 16.91 -10.93
N SER A 11 2.38 17.44 -10.40
CA SER A 11 2.36 18.08 -9.08
C SER A 11 1.68 19.44 -9.12
N VAL A 12 1.16 19.89 -7.98
CA VAL A 12 0.58 21.24 -7.85
C VAL A 12 1.58 22.32 -8.26
N SER A 13 2.88 22.12 -7.95
CA SER A 13 3.93 23.08 -8.33
C SER A 13 4.14 23.16 -9.84
N GLU A 14 4.09 22.03 -10.55
CA GLU A 14 4.18 22.00 -12.02
C GLU A 14 2.97 22.68 -12.67
N ILE A 15 1.77 22.42 -12.15
CA ILE A 15 0.55 23.09 -12.62
C ILE A 15 0.61 24.60 -12.36
N ALA A 16 1.11 25.01 -11.18
CA ALA A 16 1.31 26.41 -10.81
C ALA A 16 2.25 27.13 -11.79
N GLY A 17 3.35 26.45 -12.19
CA GLY A 17 4.25 26.97 -13.22
C GLY A 17 3.58 27.12 -14.58
N ILE A 18 2.75 26.17 -14.99
CA ILE A 18 2.01 26.22 -16.28
C ILE A 18 0.97 27.36 -16.24
N LYS A 19 0.22 27.50 -15.15
CA LYS A 19 -0.84 28.51 -15.00
C LYS A 19 -0.29 29.90 -14.63
N LYS A 20 0.97 30.00 -14.21
CA LYS A 20 1.62 31.20 -13.67
C LYS A 20 0.85 31.79 -12.48
N GLN A 21 0.43 30.91 -11.58
CA GLN A 21 -0.35 31.19 -10.37
C GLN A 21 0.37 30.65 -9.13
N GLU A 22 -0.01 31.14 -7.96
CA GLU A 22 0.45 30.54 -6.70
C GLU A 22 -0.12 29.13 -6.50
N PRO A 23 0.65 28.17 -5.93
CA PRO A 23 0.20 26.79 -5.74
C PRO A 23 -1.12 26.66 -4.99
N ALA A 24 -1.36 27.49 -3.99
CA ALA A 24 -2.62 27.48 -3.24
C ALA A 24 -3.82 27.89 -4.10
N GLU A 25 -3.67 28.91 -4.94
CA GLU A 25 -4.72 29.36 -5.87
C GLU A 25 -5.04 28.25 -6.88
N VAL A 26 -4.03 27.60 -7.43
CA VAL A 26 -4.21 26.46 -8.34
C VAL A 26 -5.01 25.34 -7.70
N MET A 27 -4.74 25.02 -6.43
CA MET A 27 -5.52 24.00 -5.70
C MET A 27 -6.99 24.40 -5.57
N PHE A 28 -7.28 25.65 -5.20
CA PHE A 28 -8.65 26.13 -5.09
C PHE A 28 -9.37 26.14 -6.45
N ASP A 29 -8.71 26.62 -7.48
CA ASP A 29 -9.28 26.63 -8.84
C ASP A 29 -9.63 25.23 -9.31
N LEU A 30 -8.72 24.24 -9.16
CA LEU A 30 -8.96 22.86 -9.55
C LEU A 30 -10.10 22.21 -8.76
N LEU A 31 -10.20 22.49 -7.46
CA LEU A 31 -11.29 21.98 -6.61
C LEU A 31 -12.63 22.57 -7.04
N LEU A 32 -12.69 23.85 -7.41
CA LEU A 32 -13.90 24.51 -7.89
C LEU A 32 -14.29 24.03 -9.29
N ASP A 33 -13.36 23.99 -10.22
CA ASP A 33 -13.58 23.62 -11.62
C ASP A 33 -14.08 22.18 -11.76
N GLU A 34 -13.65 21.27 -10.89
CA GLU A 34 -14.01 19.85 -10.90
C GLU A 34 -15.04 19.47 -9.81
N ASN A 35 -15.72 20.46 -9.21
CA ASN A 35 -16.70 20.21 -8.14
C ASN A 35 -16.20 19.29 -7.02
N LEU A 36 -14.99 19.49 -6.52
CA LEU A 36 -14.31 18.65 -5.54
C LEU A 36 -14.03 17.20 -6.02
N GLY A 37 -14.23 16.91 -7.31
CA GLY A 37 -14.06 15.57 -7.90
C GLY A 37 -12.60 15.17 -8.19
N ILE A 38 -11.62 15.89 -7.64
CA ILE A 38 -10.20 15.56 -7.76
C ILE A 38 -9.67 14.83 -6.52
N SER A 39 -8.66 14.00 -6.71
CA SER A 39 -7.86 13.44 -5.63
C SER A 39 -6.41 13.87 -5.78
N TYR A 40 -5.68 13.90 -4.67
CA TYR A 40 -4.25 14.15 -4.68
C TYR A 40 -3.50 13.13 -3.83
N VAL A 41 -2.23 12.93 -4.13
CA VAL A 41 -1.33 12.11 -3.34
C VAL A 41 -0.33 13.03 -2.64
N GLY A 42 -0.44 13.12 -1.32
CA GLY A 42 0.54 13.83 -0.49
C GLY A 42 1.88 13.06 -0.44
N LEU A 43 2.97 13.75 -0.75
CA LEU A 43 4.31 13.16 -0.85
C LEU A 43 5.24 13.65 0.26
N GLY A 44 4.73 13.87 1.47
CA GLY A 44 5.44 14.62 2.49
C GLY A 44 5.89 13.87 3.75
N ALA A 45 5.78 12.55 3.82
CA ALA A 45 6.27 11.83 4.99
C ALA A 45 7.81 11.80 5.00
N ASN A 46 8.41 12.33 6.07
CA ASN A 46 9.84 12.17 6.31
C ASN A 46 10.15 10.69 6.58
N PRO A 47 11.06 10.05 5.82
CA PRO A 47 11.38 8.63 5.98
C PRO A 47 11.84 8.27 7.40
N GLN A 48 12.63 9.12 8.05
CA GLN A 48 13.11 8.88 9.41
C GLN A 48 11.97 8.85 10.42
N THR A 49 11.04 9.82 10.32
CA THR A 49 9.84 9.86 11.17
C THR A 49 8.96 8.63 10.94
N LEU A 50 8.79 8.21 9.68
CA LEU A 50 8.04 7.00 9.36
C LEU A 50 8.68 5.76 9.99
N HIS A 51 10.02 5.64 9.94
CA HIS A 51 10.75 4.53 10.55
C HIS A 51 10.54 4.48 12.07
N GLU A 52 10.55 5.63 12.75
CA GLU A 52 10.28 5.69 14.20
C GLU A 52 8.86 5.22 14.55
N PHE A 53 7.85 5.61 13.78
CA PHE A 53 6.48 5.10 13.95
C PHE A 53 6.37 3.60 13.70
N VAL A 54 7.02 3.09 12.64
CA VAL A 54 7.00 1.66 12.33
C VAL A 54 7.70 0.84 13.42
N LYS A 55 8.81 1.35 14.00
CA LYS A 55 9.53 0.70 15.11
C LYS A 55 8.77 0.74 16.42
N HIS A 56 7.99 1.78 16.65
CA HIS A 56 7.34 2.00 17.95
C HIS A 56 6.49 0.79 18.37
N GLU A 57 6.55 0.42 19.66
CA GLU A 57 5.90 -0.79 20.16
C GLU A 57 4.39 -0.79 19.97
N ALA A 58 3.74 0.34 20.21
CA ALA A 58 2.31 0.52 20.03
C ALA A 58 1.88 0.69 18.55
N GLY A 59 2.82 0.81 17.61
CA GLY A 59 2.53 1.03 16.19
C GLY A 59 2.01 -0.23 15.51
N MET A 60 0.98 -0.09 14.71
CA MET A 60 0.44 -1.10 13.80
C MET A 60 0.55 -0.60 12.37
N ILE A 61 0.50 -1.50 11.39
CA ILE A 61 0.61 -1.17 9.98
C ILE A 61 -0.78 -1.24 9.34
N ALA A 62 -1.14 -0.17 8.63
CA ALA A 62 -2.33 -0.11 7.80
C ALA A 62 -1.98 0.59 6.47
N SER A 63 -2.68 0.23 5.41
CA SER A 63 -2.43 0.82 4.08
C SER A 63 -3.09 2.19 3.92
N ASP A 64 -4.20 2.45 4.61
CA ASP A 64 -5.04 3.64 4.38
C ASP A 64 -5.27 3.85 2.87
N SER A 65 -5.55 2.75 2.15
CA SER A 65 -5.58 2.75 0.69
C SER A 65 -6.94 3.17 0.17
N ILE A 66 -6.87 3.99 -0.89
CA ILE A 66 -8.03 4.45 -1.65
C ILE A 66 -7.81 4.03 -3.11
N LEU A 67 -8.75 3.27 -3.69
CA LEU A 67 -8.64 2.71 -5.05
C LEU A 67 -9.15 3.65 -6.14
N PHE A 68 -9.58 4.86 -5.79
CA PHE A 68 -10.13 5.82 -6.74
C PHE A 68 -9.05 6.51 -7.58
N GLY A 69 -9.45 6.95 -8.79
CA GLY A 69 -8.62 7.69 -9.72
C GLY A 69 -7.68 6.81 -10.55
N ALA A 70 -7.08 7.40 -11.56
CA ALA A 70 -6.13 6.74 -12.46
C ALA A 70 -4.78 6.48 -11.75
N HIS A 71 -4.36 7.40 -10.88
CA HIS A 71 -3.10 7.37 -10.14
C HIS A 71 -3.32 7.26 -8.62
N PRO A 72 -3.74 6.08 -8.09
CA PRO A 72 -3.83 5.87 -6.65
C PRO A 72 -2.44 5.92 -6.02
N SER A 73 -2.36 6.14 -4.71
CA SER A 73 -1.07 6.07 -4.01
C SER A 73 -0.44 4.67 -4.16
N PRO A 74 0.89 4.56 -4.40
CA PRO A 74 1.60 3.27 -4.44
C PRO A 74 1.36 2.39 -3.20
N ARG A 75 1.10 3.00 -2.03
CA ARG A 75 0.77 2.28 -0.80
C ARG A 75 -0.46 1.38 -0.94
N THR A 76 -1.37 1.70 -1.86
CA THR A 76 -2.56 0.88 -2.14
C THR A 76 -2.19 -0.55 -2.54
N PHE A 77 -1.10 -0.71 -3.28
CA PHE A 77 -0.66 -2.00 -3.83
C PHE A 77 0.55 -2.60 -3.10
N GLY A 78 1.27 -1.81 -2.30
CA GLY A 78 2.56 -2.24 -1.78
C GLY A 78 2.79 -2.09 -0.28
N THR A 79 1.86 -1.55 0.53
CA THR A 79 2.15 -1.25 1.95
C THR A 79 2.67 -2.46 2.71
N PHE A 80 1.96 -3.58 2.68
CA PHE A 80 2.29 -4.75 3.51
C PHE A 80 3.53 -5.48 3.00
N THR A 81 3.66 -5.63 1.69
CA THR A 81 4.82 -6.25 1.06
C THR A 81 6.08 -5.41 1.21
N LYS A 82 5.96 -4.09 1.27
CA LYS A 82 7.07 -3.17 1.57
C LYS A 82 7.65 -3.41 2.98
N ILE A 83 6.81 -3.67 3.96
CA ILE A 83 7.29 -4.04 5.31
C ILE A 83 8.14 -5.30 5.26
N ILE A 84 7.74 -6.29 4.46
CA ILE A 84 8.45 -7.57 4.32
C ILE A 84 9.75 -7.38 3.54
N SER A 85 9.69 -6.76 2.35
CA SER A 85 10.83 -6.64 1.43
C SER A 85 11.81 -5.59 1.89
N GLU A 86 11.41 -4.32 1.85
CA GLU A 86 12.34 -3.21 2.12
C GLU A 86 12.71 -3.15 3.61
N TYR A 87 11.72 -3.10 4.51
CA TYR A 87 11.97 -2.78 5.91
C TYR A 87 12.51 -3.94 6.73
N ALA A 88 12.09 -5.17 6.46
CA ALA A 88 12.58 -6.33 7.20
C ALA A 88 13.76 -7.01 6.49
N ARG A 89 13.65 -7.31 5.19
CA ARG A 89 14.68 -8.04 4.45
C ARG A 89 15.88 -7.18 4.12
N ASP A 90 15.66 -6.01 3.50
CA ASP A 90 16.74 -5.19 2.92
C ASP A 90 17.36 -4.23 3.94
N ASP A 91 16.57 -3.35 4.52
CA ASP A 91 17.03 -2.33 5.49
C ASP A 91 17.27 -2.89 6.89
N LYS A 92 16.61 -4.00 7.24
CA LYS A 92 16.73 -4.72 8.53
C LYS A 92 16.52 -3.83 9.77
N PHE A 93 15.73 -2.77 9.65
CA PHE A 93 15.44 -1.93 10.80
C PHE A 93 14.29 -2.45 11.67
N ILE A 94 13.55 -3.44 11.18
CA ILE A 94 12.55 -4.23 11.90
C ILE A 94 12.76 -5.70 11.56
N THR A 95 12.54 -6.63 12.51
CA THR A 95 12.59 -8.07 12.17
C THR A 95 11.36 -8.48 11.38
N LEU A 96 11.47 -9.54 10.60
CA LEU A 96 10.34 -10.06 9.81
C LEU A 96 9.16 -10.42 10.71
N GLU A 97 9.42 -11.12 11.82
CA GLU A 97 8.40 -11.55 12.78
C GLU A 97 7.67 -10.34 13.37
N ARG A 98 8.41 -9.29 13.71
CA ARG A 98 7.82 -8.05 14.25
C ARG A 98 7.01 -7.32 13.18
N GLY A 99 7.47 -7.29 11.94
CA GLY A 99 6.72 -6.76 10.79
C GLY A 99 5.39 -7.50 10.61
N ILE A 100 5.44 -8.83 10.56
CA ILE A 100 4.24 -9.68 10.43
C ILE A 100 3.30 -9.46 11.63
N MET A 101 3.80 -9.46 12.86
CA MET A 101 3.01 -9.20 14.05
C MET A 101 2.23 -7.88 13.96
N LYS A 102 2.88 -6.81 13.50
CA LYS A 102 2.27 -5.47 13.36
C LYS A 102 1.20 -5.39 12.26
N MET A 103 1.20 -6.33 11.33
CA MET A 103 0.21 -6.42 10.23
C MET A 103 -0.91 -7.43 10.51
N SER A 104 -0.73 -8.33 11.49
CA SER A 104 -1.64 -9.47 11.72
C SER A 104 -2.10 -9.58 13.18
N SER A 105 -1.32 -10.21 14.04
CA SER A 105 -1.77 -10.57 15.40
C SER A 105 -1.99 -9.34 16.27
N PHE A 106 -1.20 -8.30 16.16
CA PHE A 106 -1.37 -7.11 16.98
C PHE A 106 -2.66 -6.34 16.64
N PRO A 107 -2.97 -5.98 15.38
CA PRO A 107 -4.26 -5.39 15.06
C PRO A 107 -5.44 -6.33 15.37
N ALA A 108 -5.31 -7.65 15.16
CA ALA A 108 -6.35 -8.60 15.53
C ALA A 108 -6.68 -8.55 17.02
N GLN A 109 -5.66 -8.56 17.87
CA GLN A 109 -5.83 -8.44 19.32
C GLN A 109 -6.47 -7.11 19.73
N ARG A 110 -6.04 -6.00 19.14
CA ARG A 110 -6.59 -4.67 19.43
C ARG A 110 -8.06 -4.53 19.06
N LEU A 111 -8.47 -5.21 18.00
CA LEU A 111 -9.87 -5.25 17.53
C LEU A 111 -10.71 -6.36 18.22
N GLY A 112 -10.11 -7.16 19.07
CA GLY A 112 -10.80 -8.26 19.76
C GLY A 112 -11.18 -9.42 18.84
N LEU A 113 -10.47 -9.62 17.73
CA LEU A 113 -10.67 -10.76 16.82
C LEU A 113 -10.08 -12.02 17.44
N LYS A 114 -10.92 -12.96 17.86
CA LYS A 114 -10.50 -14.10 18.69
C LYS A 114 -9.83 -15.23 17.90
N SER A 115 -10.11 -15.36 16.60
CA SER A 115 -9.67 -16.48 15.75
C SER A 115 -8.79 -16.02 14.59
N LYS A 116 -8.20 -14.80 14.66
CA LYS A 116 -7.43 -14.23 13.54
C LYS A 116 -6.06 -13.71 13.99
N GLY A 117 -5.16 -13.61 13.02
CA GLY A 117 -3.84 -12.98 13.18
C GLY A 117 -2.74 -13.91 13.69
N LEU A 118 -3.05 -15.16 13.98
CA LEU A 118 -2.09 -16.20 14.37
C LEU A 118 -2.43 -17.51 13.64
N ILE A 119 -1.43 -18.37 13.48
CA ILE A 119 -1.60 -19.73 12.95
C ILE A 119 -1.64 -20.67 14.17
N LEU A 120 -2.85 -21.00 14.60
CA LEU A 120 -3.12 -21.87 15.74
C LEU A 120 -4.30 -22.79 15.41
N ASP A 121 -4.42 -23.89 16.18
CA ASP A 121 -5.59 -24.75 16.10
C ASP A 121 -6.87 -23.96 16.40
N ASP A 122 -7.95 -24.26 15.71
CA ASP A 122 -9.26 -23.60 15.81
C ASP A 122 -9.28 -22.11 15.38
N TYR A 123 -8.20 -21.60 14.77
CA TYR A 123 -8.18 -20.28 14.14
C TYR A 123 -8.64 -20.32 12.70
N ASP A 124 -9.20 -19.21 12.22
CA ASP A 124 -9.56 -19.06 10.82
C ASP A 124 -8.30 -19.19 9.94
N ALA A 125 -8.36 -20.01 8.91
CA ALA A 125 -7.25 -20.24 7.99
C ALA A 125 -7.09 -19.05 7.01
N ASP A 126 -6.65 -17.91 7.52
CA ASP A 126 -6.24 -16.72 6.78
C ASP A 126 -4.71 -16.72 6.69
N ILE A 127 -4.16 -17.26 5.61
CA ILE A 127 -2.74 -17.58 5.48
C ILE A 127 -2.17 -16.97 4.20
N VAL A 128 -0.99 -16.36 4.31
CA VAL A 128 -0.20 -15.92 3.16
C VAL A 128 1.09 -16.72 3.10
N VAL A 129 1.37 -17.32 1.94
CA VAL A 129 2.64 -17.99 1.64
C VAL A 129 3.42 -17.13 0.67
N PHE A 130 4.67 -16.82 0.99
CA PHE A 130 5.53 -15.98 0.16
C PHE A 130 6.98 -16.47 0.15
N ASP A 131 7.68 -16.20 -0.94
CA ASP A 131 9.12 -16.44 -1.11
C ASP A 131 9.87 -15.15 -0.73
N LEU A 132 10.40 -15.08 0.50
CA LEU A 132 11.02 -13.87 1.03
C LEU A 132 12.07 -13.23 0.10
N PRO A 133 13.00 -13.97 -0.53
CA PRO A 133 13.91 -13.43 -1.54
C PRO A 133 13.23 -12.74 -2.72
N LYS A 134 12.04 -13.18 -3.12
CA LYS A 134 11.31 -12.68 -4.29
C LYS A 134 10.27 -11.61 -3.95
N VAL A 135 9.93 -11.42 -2.67
CA VAL A 135 8.95 -10.39 -2.31
C VAL A 135 9.46 -9.03 -2.77
N ASN A 136 8.67 -8.35 -3.60
CA ASN A 136 9.01 -7.06 -4.18
C ASN A 136 7.76 -6.17 -4.35
N VAL A 137 7.98 -4.85 -4.41
CA VAL A 137 6.94 -3.83 -4.59
C VAL A 137 7.24 -3.03 -5.86
N PRO A 138 6.74 -3.46 -7.03
CA PRO A 138 6.98 -2.74 -8.28
C PRO A 138 6.19 -1.43 -8.39
N ALA A 139 5.19 -1.22 -7.53
CA ALA A 139 4.36 -0.01 -7.54
C ALA A 139 5.18 1.25 -7.27
N THR A 140 5.16 2.20 -8.20
CA THR A 140 5.83 3.50 -8.11
C THR A 140 4.82 4.65 -8.21
N LYS A 141 5.28 5.88 -7.97
CA LYS A 141 4.44 7.08 -8.14
C LYS A 141 3.95 7.25 -9.58
N SER A 142 4.81 6.96 -10.56
CA SER A 142 4.48 7.06 -11.99
C SER A 142 3.70 5.84 -12.52
N ASN A 143 3.82 4.69 -11.86
CA ASN A 143 3.10 3.46 -12.22
C ASN A 143 2.59 2.76 -10.94
N PRO A 144 1.55 3.30 -10.29
CA PRO A 144 1.12 2.83 -8.97
C PRO A 144 0.32 1.53 -9.01
N ARG A 145 -0.29 1.17 -10.15
CA ARG A 145 -1.16 -0.01 -10.28
C ARG A 145 -0.36 -1.28 -10.63
N GLN A 146 0.65 -1.57 -9.80
CA GLN A 146 1.45 -2.78 -9.92
C GLN A 146 1.20 -3.67 -8.72
N LEU A 147 0.87 -4.93 -8.97
CA LEU A 147 0.71 -5.92 -7.90
C LEU A 147 2.08 -6.28 -7.32
N SER A 148 2.08 -6.60 -6.04
CA SER A 148 3.28 -7.10 -5.37
C SER A 148 3.70 -8.46 -5.93
N GLU A 149 4.99 -8.72 -5.92
CA GLU A 149 5.60 -9.96 -6.39
C GLU A 149 6.04 -10.85 -5.21
N GLY A 150 6.31 -12.12 -5.47
CA GLY A 150 6.82 -13.09 -4.48
C GLY A 150 5.76 -13.61 -3.50
N ILE A 151 4.48 -13.27 -3.69
CA ILE A 151 3.36 -13.87 -2.96
C ILE A 151 2.90 -15.11 -3.75
N GLU A 152 3.05 -16.28 -3.17
CA GLU A 152 2.74 -17.56 -3.83
C GLU A 152 1.29 -17.99 -3.64
N HIS A 153 0.80 -17.89 -2.40
CA HIS A 153 -0.58 -18.26 -2.07
C HIS A 153 -1.19 -17.27 -1.09
N VAL A 154 -2.47 -17.01 -1.27
CA VAL A 154 -3.33 -16.34 -0.30
C VAL A 154 -4.54 -17.21 -0.04
N ILE A 155 -4.75 -17.55 1.22
CA ILE A 155 -5.88 -18.37 1.70
C ILE A 155 -6.70 -17.49 2.62
N VAL A 156 -8.00 -17.48 2.43
CA VAL A 156 -8.97 -16.74 3.26
C VAL A 156 -10.07 -17.70 3.67
N ASN A 157 -10.29 -17.84 4.96
CA ASN A 157 -11.25 -18.79 5.52
C ASN A 157 -11.09 -20.22 4.94
N GLY A 158 -9.83 -20.67 4.79
CA GLY A 158 -9.52 -22.00 4.25
C GLY A 158 -9.62 -22.14 2.72
N SER A 159 -10.00 -21.10 2.00
CA SER A 159 -10.14 -21.11 0.54
C SER A 159 -9.01 -20.35 -0.15
N PHE A 160 -8.43 -20.90 -1.20
CA PHE A 160 -7.42 -20.21 -2.01
C PHE A 160 -8.05 -19.02 -2.75
N VAL A 161 -7.53 -17.81 -2.48
CA VAL A 161 -7.85 -16.58 -3.22
C VAL A 161 -6.77 -16.31 -4.28
N ILE A 162 -5.50 -16.59 -3.97
CA ILE A 162 -4.37 -16.59 -4.91
C ILE A 162 -3.70 -17.95 -4.80
N ASN A 163 -3.48 -18.61 -5.96
CA ASN A 163 -2.79 -19.87 -6.03
C ASN A 163 -1.91 -19.90 -7.29
N LEU A 164 -0.61 -19.65 -7.14
CA LEU A 164 0.34 -19.61 -8.25
C LEU A 164 0.48 -20.95 -8.98
N PHE A 165 0.27 -22.08 -8.29
CA PHE A 165 0.33 -23.39 -8.96
C PHE A 165 -0.78 -23.55 -10.02
N LEU A 166 -1.96 -22.98 -9.78
CA LEU A 166 -3.07 -23.01 -10.75
C LEU A 166 -2.92 -21.96 -11.85
N MET A 167 -2.28 -20.81 -11.57
CA MET A 167 -2.04 -19.77 -12.56
C MET A 167 -0.93 -20.11 -13.57
N GLY A 168 0.04 -20.92 -13.20
CA GLY A 168 1.12 -21.37 -14.09
C GLY A 168 0.68 -22.28 -15.24
N TRP A 169 -0.53 -22.82 -15.21
CA TRP A 169 -1.11 -23.63 -16.29
C TRP A 169 -1.95 -22.82 -17.29
N SER A 170 -2.20 -21.52 -16.99
CA SER A 170 -3.04 -20.66 -17.84
C SER A 170 -2.25 -19.70 -18.75
N LEU A 171 -0.90 -19.73 -18.71
CA LEU A 171 -0.03 -18.86 -19.52
C LEU A 171 0.86 -19.65 -20.49
N ARG A 172 0.30 -20.68 -21.14
CA ARG A 172 0.90 -21.31 -22.33
C ARG A 172 -0.04 -21.21 -23.52
#